data_f110b74c8e1e51646b51bf77d8b6d18a
#
_entry.id   f110b74c8e1e51646b51bf77d8b6d18a
#
_cell.length_a   1.000
_cell.length_b   1.000
_cell.length_c   1.000
_cell.angle_alpha   90.00
_cell.angle_beta   90.00
_cell.angle_gamma   90.00
#
_symmetry.space_group_name_H-M   'P 1'
#
loop_
_entity.id
_entity.type
_entity.pdbx_description
1 polymer ?
#
loop_
_entity_poly.entity_id
_entity_poly.type
_entity_poly.pdbx_seq_one_letter_code
_entity_poly.pdbx_strand_id
1 'polypeptide(L)'
;MASRRPARAPAARSIRRRPRRPRSTGVPPAGLRIGCGADAHALRPGRRLVLGGVEIPHAAGLLGHSDADVLSHALCDALLGALGLPDMGTCFLDSDETLRDRSSLYFLQDVMREVRARGFEILNVDAVVLAEAPRLQPHLETIRASLAAALGVPPSSVGLKAKRLEGLGAVGRQEGMMAQAVALLSGPRA
;
A
#
# COMPACT_ATOMS: atom_id res chain seq x y z
N MET A 1 34.66 -44.21 19.77
CA MET A 1 34.34 -42.77 19.89
C MET A 1 34.41 -42.15 18.50
N ALA A 2 33.27 -41.90 17.89
CA ALA A 2 33.19 -41.33 16.54
C ALA A 2 32.84 -39.84 16.65
N SER A 3 33.82 -39.00 16.24
CA SER A 3 33.73 -37.53 16.20
C SER A 3 32.69 -37.07 15.14
N ARG A 4 31.58 -36.48 15.56
CA ARG A 4 30.62 -35.82 14.68
C ARG A 4 31.17 -34.43 14.30
N ARG A 5 31.44 -34.18 13.01
CA ARG A 5 31.72 -32.87 12.46
C ARG A 5 30.44 -32.03 12.50
N PRO A 6 30.47 -30.73 12.86
CA PRO A 6 29.32 -29.85 12.80
C PRO A 6 28.96 -29.53 11.35
N ALA A 7 27.65 -29.50 11.06
CA ALA A 7 27.10 -29.14 9.76
C ALA A 7 27.41 -27.65 9.43
N ARG A 8 27.90 -27.41 8.24
CA ARG A 8 28.14 -26.04 7.71
C ARG A 8 26.80 -25.33 7.49
N ALA A 9 26.65 -24.14 8.06
CA ALA A 9 25.53 -23.25 7.79
C ALA A 9 25.50 -22.85 6.31
N PRO A 10 24.31 -22.71 5.68
CA PRO A 10 24.21 -22.28 4.30
C PRO A 10 24.70 -20.82 4.16
N ALA A 11 25.54 -20.57 3.16
CA ALA A 11 26.04 -19.24 2.86
C ALA A 11 24.89 -18.28 2.49
N ALA A 12 24.84 -17.13 3.12
CA ALA A 12 23.92 -16.06 2.79
C ALA A 12 24.06 -15.66 1.30
N ARG A 13 22.97 -15.71 0.54
CA ARG A 13 22.94 -15.24 -0.85
C ARG A 13 23.24 -13.75 -0.86
N SER A 14 24.42 -13.36 -1.33
CA SER A 14 24.77 -11.96 -1.53
C SER A 14 23.89 -11.35 -2.61
N ILE A 15 23.27 -10.21 -2.31
CA ILE A 15 22.59 -9.39 -3.33
C ILE A 15 23.69 -8.93 -4.30
N ARG A 16 23.71 -9.53 -5.51
CA ARG A 16 24.67 -9.13 -6.54
C ARG A 16 24.47 -7.64 -6.85
N ARG A 17 25.47 -6.82 -6.54
CA ARG A 17 25.48 -5.41 -6.94
C ARG A 17 25.50 -5.34 -8.46
N ARG A 18 24.40 -4.83 -9.05
CA ARG A 18 24.41 -4.47 -10.46
C ARG A 18 25.44 -3.36 -10.71
N PRO A 19 26.15 -3.36 -11.85
CA PRO A 19 27.06 -2.28 -12.19
C PRO A 19 26.31 -0.95 -12.15
N ARG A 20 26.91 0.07 -11.56
CA ARG A 20 26.35 1.43 -11.51
C ARG A 20 26.18 1.92 -12.95
N ARG A 21 24.96 2.24 -13.35
CA ARG A 21 24.74 3.01 -14.57
C ARG A 21 25.50 4.34 -14.47
N PRO A 22 26.12 4.85 -15.55
CA PRO A 22 26.73 6.16 -15.56
C PRO A 22 25.71 7.18 -15.12
N ARG A 23 26.11 8.13 -14.25
CA ARG A 23 25.25 9.23 -13.82
C ARG A 23 24.84 10.02 -15.06
N SER A 24 23.55 10.07 -15.35
CA SER A 24 23.03 10.98 -16.36
C SER A 24 23.33 12.39 -15.89
N THR A 25 24.02 13.17 -16.70
CA THR A 25 24.19 14.64 -16.52
C THR A 25 22.93 15.36 -16.94
N GLY A 26 21.76 14.81 -16.65
CA GLY A 26 20.46 15.38 -16.95
C GLY A 26 20.06 16.41 -15.88
N VAL A 27 19.41 17.47 -16.32
CA VAL A 27 18.66 18.44 -15.51
C VAL A 27 17.90 17.67 -14.42
N PRO A 28 18.00 18.06 -13.11
CA PRO A 28 17.24 17.40 -12.07
C PRO A 28 15.77 17.40 -12.47
N PRO A 29 15.06 16.27 -12.30
CA PRO A 29 13.66 16.19 -12.67
C PRO A 29 12.88 17.31 -12.00
N ALA A 30 11.97 17.91 -12.72
CA ALA A 30 11.00 18.87 -12.22
C ALA A 30 10.40 18.34 -10.92
N GLY A 31 10.27 19.17 -9.90
CA GLY A 31 9.83 18.89 -8.54
C GLY A 31 9.44 17.44 -8.17
N LEU A 32 10.27 16.78 -7.36
CA LEU A 32 9.91 15.51 -6.72
C LEU A 32 9.14 15.79 -5.44
N ARG A 33 8.08 15.02 -5.20
CA ARG A 33 7.33 15.06 -3.95
C ARG A 33 7.17 13.63 -3.41
N ILE A 34 7.34 13.49 -2.12
CA ILE A 34 7.12 12.23 -1.40
C ILE A 34 5.98 12.42 -0.42
N GLY A 35 5.11 11.42 -0.29
CA GLY A 35 4.11 11.36 0.76
C GLY A 35 4.09 9.98 1.41
N CYS A 36 3.67 9.94 2.65
CA CYS A 36 3.47 8.74 3.45
C CYS A 36 2.03 8.73 3.95
N GLY A 37 1.39 7.56 3.91
CA GLY A 37 0.07 7.33 4.47
C GLY A 37 0.07 6.04 5.28
N ALA A 38 -0.78 6.01 6.29
CA ALA A 38 -0.99 4.83 7.11
C ALA A 38 -2.44 4.79 7.58
N ASP A 39 -3.02 3.59 7.59
CA ASP A 39 -4.39 3.38 8.06
C ASP A 39 -4.51 2.06 8.81
N ALA A 40 -5.53 1.95 9.68
CA ALA A 40 -5.79 0.78 10.47
C ALA A 40 -7.29 0.59 10.70
N HIS A 41 -7.77 -0.63 10.47
CA HIS A 41 -9.17 -0.99 10.68
C HIS A 41 -9.31 -2.26 11.52
N ALA A 42 -10.30 -2.29 12.39
CA ALA A 42 -10.63 -3.46 13.19
C ALA A 42 -11.28 -4.55 12.32
N LEU A 43 -10.97 -5.82 12.59
CA LEU A 43 -11.64 -6.96 11.98
C LEU A 43 -12.99 -7.22 12.66
N ARG A 44 -14.02 -7.55 11.86
CA ARG A 44 -15.36 -7.92 12.31
C ARG A 44 -15.89 -9.12 11.53
N PRO A 45 -16.43 -10.14 12.22
CA PRO A 45 -17.09 -11.28 11.58
C PRO A 45 -18.24 -10.83 10.67
N GLY A 46 -18.45 -11.54 9.57
CA GLY A 46 -19.56 -11.32 8.65
C GLY A 46 -19.38 -10.15 7.67
N ARG A 47 -18.32 -9.35 7.77
CA ARG A 47 -17.96 -8.37 6.75
C ARG A 47 -17.07 -9.01 5.69
N ARG A 48 -17.15 -8.52 4.46
CA ARG A 48 -16.21 -8.89 3.39
C ARG A 48 -14.84 -8.25 3.69
N LEU A 49 -13.76 -8.98 3.43
CA LEU A 49 -12.42 -8.47 3.49
C LEU A 49 -12.02 -7.98 2.09
N VAL A 50 -11.76 -6.69 1.95
CA VAL A 50 -11.34 -6.08 0.68
C VAL A 50 -9.97 -5.43 0.89
N LEU A 51 -9.02 -5.69 -0.02
CA LEU A 51 -7.67 -5.08 -0.02
C LEU A 51 -7.28 -4.73 -1.46
N GLY A 52 -7.00 -3.45 -1.73
CA GLY A 52 -6.70 -2.95 -3.06
C GLY A 52 -7.84 -3.22 -4.05
N GLY A 53 -9.10 -3.17 -3.59
CA GLY A 53 -10.29 -3.46 -4.36
C GLY A 53 -10.53 -4.94 -4.66
N VAL A 54 -9.72 -5.85 -4.10
CA VAL A 54 -9.85 -7.30 -4.28
C VAL A 54 -10.46 -7.93 -3.03
N GLU A 55 -11.53 -8.68 -3.22
CA GLU A 55 -12.15 -9.45 -2.14
C GLU A 55 -11.29 -10.66 -1.80
N ILE A 56 -10.93 -10.79 -0.53
CA ILE A 56 -10.09 -11.86 0.00
C ILE A 56 -10.97 -12.82 0.82
N PRO A 57 -11.01 -14.10 0.50
CA PRO A 57 -11.78 -15.09 1.26
C PRO A 57 -11.32 -15.14 2.73
N HIS A 58 -12.20 -14.72 3.64
CA HIS A 58 -11.96 -14.73 5.09
C HIS A 58 -13.28 -14.64 5.86
N ALA A 59 -13.31 -15.18 7.09
CA ALA A 59 -14.50 -15.18 7.95
C ALA A 59 -14.83 -13.79 8.51
N ALA A 60 -13.89 -12.85 8.48
CA ALA A 60 -14.04 -11.48 8.97
C ALA A 60 -13.50 -10.49 7.93
N GLY A 61 -14.07 -9.31 7.88
CA GLY A 61 -13.57 -8.19 7.09
C GLY A 61 -13.38 -6.94 7.93
N LEU A 62 -12.85 -5.90 7.33
CA LEU A 62 -12.52 -4.65 8.02
C LEU A 62 -13.77 -3.81 8.29
N LEU A 63 -13.78 -3.12 9.43
CA LEU A 63 -14.86 -2.23 9.86
C LEU A 63 -14.56 -0.80 9.44
N GLY A 64 -15.45 -0.18 8.70
CA GLY A 64 -15.40 1.22 8.29
C GLY A 64 -16.69 1.65 7.63
N HIS A 65 -16.77 2.92 7.24
CA HIS A 65 -17.94 3.52 6.59
C HIS A 65 -18.06 3.08 5.12
N SER A 66 -16.94 2.94 4.42
CA SER A 66 -16.81 2.40 3.06
C SER A 66 -16.65 0.86 3.07
N ASP A 67 -16.01 0.29 2.06
CA ASP A 67 -15.55 -1.11 2.07
C ASP A 67 -14.38 -1.36 3.03
N ALA A 68 -13.88 -0.30 3.70
CA ALA A 68 -12.80 -0.31 4.69
C ALA A 68 -11.48 -0.93 4.16
N ASP A 69 -11.17 -0.72 2.89
CA ASP A 69 -9.93 -1.16 2.27
C ASP A 69 -8.75 -0.32 2.80
N VAL A 70 -8.17 -0.78 3.90
CA VAL A 70 -7.07 -0.13 4.61
C VAL A 70 -5.85 0.17 3.70
N LEU A 71 -5.63 -0.64 2.66
CA LEU A 71 -4.52 -0.47 1.73
C LEU A 71 -4.77 0.69 0.76
N SER A 72 -5.98 0.77 0.21
CA SER A 72 -6.39 1.89 -0.66
C SER A 72 -6.42 3.21 0.10
N HIS A 73 -6.87 3.20 1.38
CA HIS A 73 -6.87 4.37 2.25
C HIS A 73 -5.45 4.88 2.52
N ALA A 74 -4.52 4.00 2.88
CA ALA A 74 -3.11 4.38 3.09
C ALA A 74 -2.48 4.96 1.82
N LEU A 75 -2.84 4.45 0.62
CA LEU A 75 -2.38 5.01 -0.65
C LEU A 75 -2.99 6.39 -0.94
N CYS A 76 -4.28 6.60 -0.63
CA CYS A 76 -4.90 7.92 -0.73
C CYS A 76 -4.15 8.95 0.11
N ASP A 77 -3.87 8.64 1.38
CA ASP A 77 -3.15 9.53 2.29
C ASP A 77 -1.71 9.79 1.83
N ALA A 78 -1.02 8.78 1.30
CA ALA A 78 0.31 8.97 0.73
C ALA A 78 0.30 9.95 -0.46
N LEU A 79 -0.69 9.85 -1.34
CA LEU A 79 -0.82 10.73 -2.50
C LEU A 79 -1.23 12.15 -2.10
N LEU A 80 -2.22 12.29 -1.19
CA LEU A 80 -2.64 13.57 -0.65
C LEU A 80 -1.50 14.27 0.09
N GLY A 81 -0.77 13.53 0.93
CA GLY A 81 0.41 14.03 1.66
C GLY A 81 1.52 14.51 0.72
N ALA A 82 1.79 13.80 -0.39
CA ALA A 82 2.73 14.26 -1.42
C ALA A 82 2.33 15.60 -2.05
N LEU A 83 1.02 15.88 -2.14
CA LEU A 83 0.49 17.15 -2.62
C LEU A 83 0.43 18.23 -1.53
N GLY A 84 0.71 17.92 -0.27
CA GLY A 84 0.55 18.82 0.87
C GLY A 84 -0.93 19.09 1.21
N LEU A 85 -1.80 18.15 0.90
CA LEU A 85 -3.24 18.21 1.19
C LEU A 85 -3.56 17.51 2.52
N PRO A 86 -4.74 17.80 3.12
CA PRO A 86 -5.26 17.06 4.27
C PRO A 86 -5.42 15.57 3.97
N ASP A 87 -5.61 14.77 5.02
CA ASP A 87 -5.84 13.34 4.94
C ASP A 87 -7.19 12.98 4.29
N MET A 88 -7.34 11.70 4.01
CA MET A 88 -8.53 11.14 3.38
C MET A 88 -9.80 11.40 4.22
N GLY A 89 -9.74 11.26 5.55
CA GLY A 89 -10.89 11.48 6.43
C GLY A 89 -11.38 12.93 6.43
N THR A 90 -10.49 13.88 6.15
CA THR A 90 -10.84 15.30 5.97
C THR A 90 -11.42 15.56 4.56
N CYS A 91 -10.89 14.88 3.53
CA CYS A 91 -11.34 15.06 2.14
C CYS A 91 -12.66 14.34 1.85
N PHE A 92 -12.92 13.20 2.50
CA PHE A 92 -14.09 12.34 2.30
C PHE A 92 -14.74 12.07 3.66
N LEU A 93 -15.70 12.91 4.04
CA LEU A 93 -16.28 12.86 5.38
C LEU A 93 -17.15 11.61 5.58
N ASP A 94 -16.98 10.92 6.69
CA ASP A 94 -17.83 9.79 7.11
C ASP A 94 -19.32 10.20 7.31
N SER A 95 -19.59 11.49 7.48
CA SER A 95 -20.96 12.03 7.55
C SER A 95 -21.65 12.13 6.19
N ASP A 96 -20.93 11.95 5.08
CA ASP A 96 -21.52 11.94 3.75
C ASP A 96 -22.08 10.54 3.42
N GLU A 97 -23.39 10.38 3.62
CA GLU A 97 -24.10 9.13 3.34
C GLU A 97 -23.97 8.64 1.89
N THR A 98 -23.63 9.52 0.94
CA THR A 98 -23.40 9.11 -0.46
C THR A 98 -22.12 8.29 -0.65
N LEU A 99 -21.23 8.32 0.34
CA LEU A 99 -19.97 7.58 0.36
C LEU A 99 -20.09 6.24 1.10
N ARG A 100 -21.22 5.97 1.75
CA ARG A 100 -21.46 4.71 2.46
C ARG A 100 -21.33 3.51 1.52
N ASP A 101 -20.61 2.49 1.98
CA ASP A 101 -20.35 1.24 1.26
C ASP A 101 -19.69 1.41 -0.13
N ARG A 102 -19.15 2.60 -0.42
CA ARG A 102 -18.39 2.80 -1.65
C ARG A 102 -17.11 2.01 -1.65
N SER A 103 -16.71 1.57 -2.84
CA SER A 103 -15.38 1.00 -3.04
C SER A 103 -14.30 2.05 -2.80
N SER A 104 -13.28 1.70 -2.01
CA SER A 104 -12.15 2.58 -1.76
C SER A 104 -11.31 2.88 -3.01
N LEU A 105 -11.43 2.07 -4.06
CA LEU A 105 -10.87 2.41 -5.38
C LEU A 105 -11.49 3.66 -5.99
N TYR A 106 -12.75 3.98 -5.65
CA TYR A 106 -13.37 5.24 -6.07
C TYR A 106 -12.62 6.44 -5.47
N PHE A 107 -12.31 6.41 -4.16
CA PHE A 107 -11.54 7.48 -3.52
C PHE A 107 -10.12 7.57 -4.09
N LEU A 108 -9.47 6.44 -4.33
CA LEU A 108 -8.14 6.39 -4.92
C LEU A 108 -8.13 7.03 -6.33
N GLN A 109 -9.15 6.74 -7.16
CA GLN A 109 -9.30 7.35 -8.48
C GLN A 109 -9.59 8.85 -8.39
N ASP A 110 -10.34 9.30 -7.37
CA ASP A 110 -10.62 10.71 -7.13
C ASP A 110 -9.36 11.48 -6.76
N VAL A 111 -8.58 10.94 -5.82
CA VAL A 111 -7.27 11.48 -5.45
C VAL A 111 -6.34 11.52 -6.67
N MET A 112 -6.37 10.50 -7.54
CA MET A 112 -5.58 10.51 -8.77
C MET A 112 -6.02 11.59 -9.76
N ARG A 113 -7.31 11.98 -9.79
CA ARG A 113 -7.74 13.15 -10.59
C ARG A 113 -7.08 14.43 -10.08
N GLU A 114 -7.01 14.59 -8.75
CA GLU A 114 -6.35 15.75 -8.13
C GLU A 114 -4.84 15.76 -8.39
N VAL A 115 -4.16 14.61 -8.29
CA VAL A 115 -2.74 14.47 -8.64
C VAL A 115 -2.47 14.98 -10.06
N ARG A 116 -3.27 14.49 -11.02
CA ARG A 116 -3.14 14.88 -12.45
C ARG A 116 -3.53 16.33 -12.71
N ALA A 117 -4.58 16.84 -12.06
CA ALA A 117 -5.02 18.23 -12.19
C ALA A 117 -3.93 19.23 -11.77
N ARG A 118 -3.08 18.84 -10.80
CA ARG A 118 -1.92 19.63 -10.37
C ARG A 118 -0.66 19.38 -11.21
N GLY A 119 -0.75 18.58 -12.27
CA GLY A 119 0.36 18.30 -13.19
C GLY A 119 1.38 17.31 -12.64
N PHE A 120 1.02 16.50 -11.62
CA PHE A 120 1.89 15.47 -11.09
C PHE A 120 1.58 14.10 -11.69
N GLU A 121 2.61 13.27 -11.73
CA GLU A 121 2.54 11.86 -12.13
C GLU A 121 3.21 10.98 -11.08
N ILE A 122 2.70 9.75 -10.91
CA ILE A 122 3.32 8.76 -10.03
C ILE A 122 4.58 8.21 -10.70
N LEU A 123 5.72 8.27 -10.02
CA LEU A 123 6.93 7.53 -10.39
C LEU A 123 6.86 6.10 -9.85
N ASN A 124 6.53 5.96 -8.58
CA ASN A 124 6.23 4.67 -7.95
C ASN A 124 5.44 4.88 -6.65
N VAL A 125 4.77 3.83 -6.23
CA VAL A 125 4.25 3.66 -4.88
C VAL A 125 4.81 2.38 -4.28
N ASP A 126 4.96 2.35 -2.97
CA ASP A 126 5.35 1.15 -2.22
C ASP A 126 4.48 1.04 -0.97
N ALA A 127 3.87 -0.13 -0.77
CA ALA A 127 2.97 -0.36 0.35
C ALA A 127 3.26 -1.69 1.06
N VAL A 128 2.95 -1.72 2.34
CA VAL A 128 2.99 -2.92 3.16
C VAL A 128 1.68 -3.06 3.93
N VAL A 129 1.08 -4.26 3.85
CA VAL A 129 -0.06 -4.64 4.68
C VAL A 129 0.45 -5.48 5.84
N LEU A 130 0.05 -5.11 7.04
CA LEU A 130 0.32 -5.83 8.28
C LEU A 130 -0.96 -6.60 8.65
N ALA A 131 -0.92 -7.91 8.52
CA ALA A 131 -2.07 -8.78 8.78
C ALA A 131 -1.59 -10.16 9.26
N GLU A 132 -2.11 -10.63 10.39
CA GLU A 132 -1.78 -11.96 10.89
C GLU A 132 -2.48 -13.07 10.10
N ALA A 133 -3.73 -12.84 9.73
CA ALA A 133 -4.55 -13.70 8.87
C ALA A 133 -5.53 -12.84 8.03
N PRO A 134 -5.96 -13.34 6.85
CA PRO A 134 -5.52 -14.57 6.16
C PRO A 134 -4.14 -14.44 5.55
N ARG A 135 -3.60 -15.53 4.97
CA ARG A 135 -2.34 -15.50 4.23
C ARG A 135 -2.52 -14.71 2.92
N LEU A 136 -1.93 -13.52 2.83
CA LEU A 136 -2.12 -12.61 1.69
C LEU A 136 -1.24 -12.92 0.48
N GLN A 137 -0.18 -13.72 0.63
CA GLN A 137 0.78 -14.02 -0.45
C GLN A 137 0.12 -14.46 -1.77
N PRO A 138 -0.90 -15.34 -1.79
CA PRO A 138 -1.54 -15.77 -3.04
C PRO A 138 -2.29 -14.64 -3.77
N HIS A 139 -2.65 -13.58 -3.09
CA HIS A 139 -3.49 -12.50 -3.60
C HIS A 139 -2.68 -11.27 -4.03
N LEU A 140 -1.38 -11.16 -3.68
CA LEU A 140 -0.59 -9.94 -3.89
C LEU A 140 -0.51 -9.51 -5.36
N GLU A 141 -0.41 -10.44 -6.31
CA GLU A 141 -0.35 -10.08 -7.73
C GLU A 141 -1.67 -9.49 -8.23
N THR A 142 -2.80 -10.07 -7.82
CA THR A 142 -4.15 -9.57 -8.17
C THR A 142 -4.38 -8.20 -7.56
N ILE A 143 -4.02 -8.01 -6.28
CA ILE A 143 -4.11 -6.72 -5.58
C ILE A 143 -3.23 -5.67 -6.28
N ARG A 144 -1.98 -6.02 -6.63
CA ARG A 144 -1.06 -5.13 -7.34
C ARG A 144 -1.63 -4.69 -8.68
N ALA A 145 -2.18 -5.61 -9.46
CA ALA A 145 -2.77 -5.32 -10.75
C ALA A 145 -4.00 -4.39 -10.61
N SER A 146 -4.86 -4.63 -9.62
CA SER A 146 -6.02 -3.80 -9.31
C SER A 146 -5.61 -2.36 -8.95
N LEU A 147 -4.65 -2.22 -8.02
CA LEU A 147 -4.12 -0.91 -7.63
C LEU A 147 -3.46 -0.18 -8.80
N ALA A 148 -2.65 -0.87 -9.60
CA ALA A 148 -1.99 -0.29 -10.76
C ALA A 148 -3.01 0.26 -11.78
N ALA A 149 -4.11 -0.48 -12.02
CA ALA A 149 -5.21 -0.03 -12.86
C ALA A 149 -5.92 1.21 -12.28
N ALA A 150 -6.21 1.22 -10.97
CA ALA A 150 -6.86 2.36 -10.32
C ALA A 150 -5.98 3.62 -10.31
N LEU A 151 -4.68 3.45 -10.12
CA LEU A 151 -3.67 4.52 -10.16
C LEU A 151 -3.37 4.99 -11.60
N GLY A 152 -3.62 4.14 -12.59
CA GLY A 152 -3.28 4.42 -13.99
C GLY A 152 -1.78 4.34 -14.27
N VAL A 153 -1.08 3.40 -13.61
CA VAL A 153 0.35 3.16 -13.75
C VAL A 153 0.64 1.69 -14.12
N PRO A 154 1.81 1.37 -14.68
CA PRO A 154 2.16 -0.03 -14.90
C PRO A 154 2.35 -0.76 -13.56
N PRO A 155 2.03 -2.07 -13.47
CA PRO A 155 2.21 -2.85 -12.24
C PRO A 155 3.63 -2.82 -11.66
N SER A 156 4.64 -2.61 -12.51
CA SER A 156 6.04 -2.44 -12.07
C SER A 156 6.31 -1.19 -11.22
N SER A 157 5.40 -0.21 -11.24
CA SER A 157 5.46 1.00 -10.40
C SER A 157 4.79 0.82 -9.03
N VAL A 158 4.17 -0.35 -8.78
CA VAL A 158 3.49 -0.66 -7.52
C VAL A 158 4.27 -1.71 -6.74
N GLY A 159 4.98 -1.30 -5.70
CA GLY A 159 5.55 -2.18 -4.68
C GLY A 159 4.44 -2.60 -3.71
N LEU A 160 4.33 -3.90 -3.43
CA LEU A 160 3.37 -4.41 -2.46
C LEU A 160 3.96 -5.58 -1.68
N LYS A 161 3.84 -5.52 -0.37
CA LYS A 161 4.30 -6.53 0.58
C LYS A 161 3.22 -6.82 1.60
N ALA A 162 3.20 -8.04 2.12
CA ALA A 162 2.43 -8.41 3.30
C ALA A 162 3.36 -8.92 4.40
N LYS A 163 3.09 -8.56 5.64
CA LYS A 163 3.83 -8.97 6.82
C LYS A 163 2.90 -9.45 7.92
N ARG A 164 3.30 -10.52 8.58
CA ARG A 164 2.71 -10.97 9.85
C ARG A 164 3.46 -10.31 11.00
N LEU A 165 2.81 -10.14 12.12
CA LEU A 165 3.40 -9.60 13.34
C LEU A 165 3.74 -10.68 14.37
N GLU A 166 3.63 -11.94 14.00
CA GLU A 166 4.02 -13.09 14.82
C GLU A 166 3.42 -13.04 16.25
N GLY A 167 2.12 -12.70 16.32
CA GLY A 167 1.39 -12.56 17.57
C GLY A 167 1.55 -11.20 18.29
N LEU A 168 2.38 -10.29 17.80
CA LEU A 168 2.65 -9.02 18.49
C LEU A 168 1.55 -7.98 18.22
N GLY A 169 1.12 -7.30 19.28
CA GLY A 169 0.16 -6.20 19.22
C GLY A 169 -1.25 -6.62 18.78
N ALA A 170 -2.10 -5.65 18.50
CA ALA A 170 -3.50 -5.87 18.09
C ALA A 170 -3.59 -6.63 16.75
N VAL A 171 -2.73 -6.30 15.78
CA VAL A 171 -2.70 -6.98 14.48
C VAL A 171 -2.25 -8.43 14.64
N GLY A 172 -1.24 -8.70 15.46
CA GLY A 172 -0.78 -10.06 15.76
C GLY A 172 -1.83 -10.91 16.48
N ARG A 173 -2.71 -10.28 17.28
CA ARG A 173 -3.88 -10.93 17.90
C ARG A 173 -5.11 -11.00 16.98
N GLN A 174 -4.98 -10.62 15.70
CA GLN A 174 -6.06 -10.61 14.71
C GLN A 174 -7.24 -9.69 15.07
N GLU A 175 -6.99 -8.61 15.82
CA GLU A 175 -8.01 -7.62 16.16
C GLU A 175 -8.27 -6.64 15.00
N GLY A 176 -7.33 -6.51 14.08
CA GLY A 176 -7.40 -5.61 12.93
C GLY A 176 -6.28 -5.85 11.93
N MET A 177 -6.24 -5.01 10.91
CA MET A 177 -5.16 -4.89 9.95
C MET A 177 -4.68 -3.45 9.85
N MET A 178 -3.43 -3.27 9.43
CA MET A 178 -2.85 -1.96 9.15
C MET A 178 -2.23 -1.98 7.75
N ALA A 179 -2.20 -0.83 7.12
CA ALA A 179 -1.39 -0.62 5.94
C ALA A 179 -0.55 0.65 6.07
N GLN A 180 0.61 0.65 5.46
CA GLN A 180 1.44 1.83 5.29
C GLN A 180 1.85 1.91 3.82
N ALA A 181 1.82 3.13 3.28
CA ALA A 181 2.19 3.39 1.90
C ALA A 181 3.10 4.61 1.78
N VAL A 182 3.92 4.61 0.75
CA VAL A 182 4.72 5.76 0.33
C VAL A 182 4.45 5.98 -1.16
N ALA A 183 4.27 7.24 -1.55
CA ALA A 183 4.14 7.64 -2.94
C ALA A 183 5.27 8.61 -3.31
N LEU A 184 5.88 8.39 -4.47
CA LEU A 184 6.82 9.32 -5.10
C LEU A 184 6.19 9.87 -6.36
N LEU A 185 6.02 11.19 -6.39
CA LEU A 185 5.47 11.94 -7.52
C LEU A 185 6.55 12.77 -8.20
N SER A 186 6.36 13.00 -9.50
CA SER A 186 7.11 13.96 -10.32
C SER A 186 6.14 14.96 -10.96
N GLY A 187 6.50 16.24 -10.98
CA GLY A 187 5.64 17.27 -11.57
C GLY A 187 6.26 18.65 -11.54
N PRO A 188 5.46 19.73 -11.61
CA PRO A 188 5.95 21.09 -11.60
C PRO A 188 6.82 21.39 -10.37
N ARG A 189 7.82 22.25 -10.54
CA ARG A 189 8.50 22.85 -9.39
C ARG A 189 7.53 23.80 -8.67
N ALA A 190 7.49 23.73 -7.34
CA ALA A 190 6.77 24.70 -6.54
C ALA A 190 7.40 26.09 -6.65
#